data_178da1827a2a6bd6ae8b92031c2c2bab
#
_entry.id   178da1827a2a6bd6ae8b92031c2c2bab
#
_cell.length_a   1.000
_cell.length_b   1.000
_cell.length_c   1.000
_cell.angle_alpha   90.00
_cell.angle_beta   90.00
_cell.angle_gamma   90.00
#
_symmetry.space_group_name_H-M   'P 1'
#
loop_
_entity.id
_entity.type
_entity.pdbx_description
1 polymer ?
#
loop_
_entity_poly.entity_id
_entity_poly.type
_entity_poly.pdbx_seq_one_letter_code
_entity_poly.pdbx_strand_id
1 'polypeptide(L)'
;YYLTFELMMNKKNSFLMPLIIASAIAVGFFIGGKLSFNDSPERLFSTNSKKDKLNRLIDYIDYEYVDDVNTDSIVDVTVNSILEKLDPHSVYISEKEMDRVSENMKGDFVGIGVNFYAYKDTITVIKTVKDGPSFLKGILPGDRILMADNDTLYGKDFQSEVIVEKLKGKEGTTVNLKVFRKAENKTFNVKVKRGVVPLKSVEAFYMLTKDIGYIK
;
A
#
# COMPACT_ATOMS: atom_id res chain seq x y z
N TYR A 1 -31.37 -63.37 -14.64
CA TYR A 1 -30.20 -63.87 -13.89
C TYR A 1 -29.79 -62.80 -12.88
N TYR A 2 -30.43 -62.84 -11.70
CA TYR A 2 -29.99 -62.05 -10.55
C TYR A 2 -29.04 -62.94 -9.75
N LEU A 3 -27.74 -62.58 -9.76
CA LEU A 3 -26.76 -63.17 -8.86
C LEU A 3 -26.97 -62.48 -7.48
N THR A 4 -27.68 -63.15 -6.62
CA THR A 4 -27.72 -62.88 -5.19
C THR A 4 -26.33 -63.20 -4.64
N PHE A 5 -25.56 -62.17 -4.37
CA PHE A 5 -24.35 -62.30 -3.58
C PHE A 5 -24.75 -62.42 -2.13
N GLU A 6 -25.07 -63.68 -1.68
CA GLU A 6 -25.18 -63.99 -0.29
C GLU A 6 -23.80 -63.97 0.35
N LEU A 7 -23.50 -62.84 0.99
CA LEU A 7 -22.43 -62.77 1.94
C LEU A 7 -22.72 -63.73 3.08
N MET A 8 -22.19 -64.93 3.02
CA MET A 8 -22.07 -65.80 4.17
C MET A 8 -21.20 -65.14 5.23
N MET A 9 -21.80 -64.24 6.02
CA MET A 9 -21.17 -63.71 7.21
C MET A 9 -21.11 -64.81 8.24
N ASN A 10 -19.98 -65.48 8.29
CA ASN A 10 -19.68 -66.50 9.32
C ASN A 10 -19.81 -65.82 10.69
N LYS A 11 -20.73 -66.25 11.52
CA LYS A 11 -21.12 -65.72 12.84
C LYS A 11 -19.93 -65.47 13.78
N LYS A 12 -18.77 -66.07 13.48
CA LYS A 12 -17.51 -65.94 14.21
C LYS A 12 -16.76 -64.60 13.88
N ASN A 13 -16.99 -63.98 12.70
CA ASN A 13 -16.33 -62.78 12.28
C ASN A 13 -17.14 -61.51 12.61
N SER A 14 -18.39 -61.63 13.00
CA SER A 14 -19.26 -60.49 13.36
C SER A 14 -18.77 -59.74 14.62
N PHE A 15 -17.97 -60.40 15.47
CA PHE A 15 -17.40 -59.79 16.67
C PHE A 15 -16.10 -59.01 16.33
N LEU A 16 -15.46 -59.33 15.23
CA LEU A 16 -14.21 -58.63 14.78
C LEU A 16 -14.49 -57.34 14.02
N MET A 17 -15.66 -57.17 13.41
CA MET A 17 -16.03 -55.96 12.66
C MET A 17 -15.97 -54.67 13.48
N PRO A 18 -16.58 -54.59 14.66
CA PRO A 18 -16.50 -53.40 15.49
C PRO A 18 -15.05 -53.09 15.95
N LEU A 19 -14.26 -54.16 16.15
CA LEU A 19 -12.84 -53.99 16.53
C LEU A 19 -12.00 -53.41 15.37
N ILE A 20 -12.26 -53.87 14.14
CA ILE A 20 -11.60 -53.32 12.93
C ILE A 20 -11.98 -51.86 12.70
N ILE A 21 -13.26 -51.52 12.86
CA ILE A 21 -13.75 -50.15 12.73
C ILE A 21 -13.14 -49.26 13.82
N ALA A 22 -13.12 -49.73 15.06
CA ALA A 22 -12.49 -48.98 16.16
C ALA A 22 -10.99 -48.75 15.95
N SER A 23 -10.29 -49.79 15.47
CA SER A 23 -8.86 -49.66 15.14
C SER A 23 -8.60 -48.70 13.96
N ALA A 24 -9.44 -48.74 12.92
CA ALA A 24 -9.35 -47.81 11.78
C ALA A 24 -9.60 -46.38 12.21
N ILE A 25 -10.57 -46.10 13.08
CA ILE A 25 -10.84 -44.79 13.66
C ILE A 25 -9.66 -44.33 14.52
N ALA A 26 -9.10 -45.20 15.36
CA ALA A 26 -7.95 -44.88 16.20
C ALA A 26 -6.70 -44.54 15.35
N VAL A 27 -6.44 -45.34 14.30
CA VAL A 27 -5.33 -45.07 13.35
C VAL A 27 -5.58 -43.79 12.58
N GLY A 28 -6.81 -43.53 12.11
CA GLY A 28 -7.19 -42.28 11.45
C GLY A 28 -7.00 -41.08 12.36
N PHE A 29 -7.33 -41.20 13.65
CA PHE A 29 -7.11 -40.14 14.64
C PHE A 29 -5.60 -39.88 14.90
N PHE A 30 -4.80 -40.95 14.96
CA PHE A 30 -3.35 -40.87 15.12
C PHE A 30 -2.67 -40.28 13.90
N ILE A 31 -3.07 -40.65 12.68
CA ILE A 31 -2.50 -40.13 11.45
C ILE A 31 -2.97 -38.71 11.19
N GLY A 32 -4.26 -38.43 11.39
CA GLY A 32 -4.83 -37.09 11.24
C GLY A 32 -4.25 -36.10 12.25
N GLY A 33 -4.04 -36.52 13.50
CA GLY A 33 -3.37 -35.73 14.51
C GLY A 33 -1.92 -35.37 14.15
N LYS A 34 -1.17 -36.31 13.55
CA LYS A 34 0.22 -36.03 13.10
C LYS A 34 0.30 -35.18 11.84
N LEU A 35 -0.68 -35.23 10.94
CA LEU A 35 -0.71 -34.46 9.71
C LEU A 35 -1.21 -33.02 9.95
N SER A 36 -2.09 -32.80 10.95
CA SER A 36 -2.63 -31.46 11.28
C SER A 36 -1.75 -30.63 12.25
N PHE A 37 -0.81 -31.24 12.96
CA PHE A 37 -0.02 -30.57 14.00
C PHE A 37 1.46 -30.45 13.64
N ASN A 38 1.75 -29.90 12.47
CA ASN A 38 3.12 -29.43 12.22
C ASN A 38 3.35 -28.01 12.79
N ASP A 39 2.32 -27.39 13.35
CA ASP A 39 2.43 -26.24 14.24
C ASP A 39 2.45 -26.73 15.67
N SER A 40 3.56 -26.49 16.35
CA SER A 40 3.84 -26.92 17.73
C SER A 40 2.62 -26.68 18.64
N PRO A 41 2.12 -27.71 19.37
CA PRO A 41 0.99 -27.55 20.31
C PRO A 41 1.22 -26.50 21.40
N GLU A 42 2.47 -26.16 21.67
CA GLU A 42 2.87 -25.08 22.59
C GLU A 42 2.40 -23.70 22.17
N ARG A 43 2.15 -23.46 20.85
CA ARG A 43 1.61 -22.18 20.39
C ARG A 43 0.11 -22.03 20.59
N LEU A 44 -0.64 -23.12 20.64
CA LEU A 44 -2.10 -23.09 20.88
C LEU A 44 -2.46 -22.82 22.35
N PHE A 45 -1.54 -23.06 23.29
CA PHE A 45 -1.77 -22.88 24.73
C PHE A 45 -0.87 -21.83 25.38
N SER A 46 0.03 -21.21 24.61
CA SER A 46 0.76 -20.01 25.05
C SER A 46 -0.17 -18.80 24.97
N THR A 47 -1.16 -18.76 25.82
CA THR A 47 -1.96 -17.57 26.11
C THR A 47 -1.06 -16.51 26.74
N ASN A 48 -0.33 -15.80 25.90
CA ASN A 48 0.29 -14.56 26.32
C ASN A 48 -0.86 -13.55 26.45
N SER A 49 -1.48 -13.51 27.63
CA SER A 49 -2.68 -12.72 27.91
C SER A 49 -2.57 -11.23 27.49
N LYS A 50 -1.35 -10.75 27.36
CA LYS A 50 -1.07 -9.38 26.90
C LYS A 50 -1.15 -9.22 25.38
N LYS A 51 -0.72 -10.22 24.59
CA LYS A 51 -0.88 -10.21 23.12
C LYS A 51 -2.35 -10.39 22.74
N ASP A 52 -3.05 -11.31 23.39
CA ASP A 52 -4.49 -11.54 23.19
C ASP A 52 -5.31 -10.29 23.54
N LYS A 53 -4.85 -9.51 24.52
CA LYS A 53 -5.51 -8.25 24.90
C LYS A 53 -5.44 -7.20 23.79
N LEU A 54 -4.31 -7.11 23.06
CA LEU A 54 -4.17 -6.19 21.93
C LEU A 54 -5.07 -6.61 20.77
N ASN A 55 -5.06 -7.89 20.40
CA ASN A 55 -5.92 -8.41 19.33
C ASN A 55 -7.40 -8.18 19.65
N ARG A 56 -7.84 -8.52 20.87
CA ARG A 56 -9.22 -8.28 21.31
C ARG A 56 -9.62 -6.81 21.32
N LEU A 57 -8.68 -5.91 21.59
CA LEU A 57 -8.95 -4.48 21.53
C LEU A 57 -9.18 -4.03 20.08
N ILE A 58 -8.38 -4.53 19.14
CA ILE A 58 -8.53 -4.26 17.72
C ILE A 58 -9.88 -4.83 17.22
N ASP A 59 -10.18 -6.08 17.54
CA ASP A 59 -11.45 -6.74 17.20
C ASP A 59 -12.65 -5.95 17.79
N TYR A 60 -12.53 -5.48 19.02
CA TYR A 60 -13.58 -4.67 19.64
C TYR A 60 -13.82 -3.33 18.94
N ILE A 61 -12.75 -2.67 18.52
CA ILE A 61 -12.85 -1.43 17.74
C ILE A 61 -13.52 -1.70 16.38
N ASP A 62 -13.15 -2.79 15.73
CA ASP A 62 -13.66 -3.13 14.39
C ASP A 62 -15.16 -3.50 14.40
N TYR A 63 -15.63 -4.18 15.46
CA TYR A 63 -16.99 -4.74 15.50
C TYR A 63 -17.98 -3.98 16.39
N GLU A 64 -17.51 -3.31 17.43
CA GLU A 64 -18.38 -2.78 18.49
C GLU A 64 -18.27 -1.24 18.65
N TYR A 65 -17.34 -0.59 17.94
CA TYR A 65 -17.22 0.87 18.04
C TYR A 65 -18.35 1.57 17.29
N VAL A 66 -18.84 2.70 17.85
CA VAL A 66 -20.05 3.38 17.35
C VAL A 66 -19.85 4.04 15.99
N ASP A 67 -18.64 4.54 15.72
CA ASP A 67 -18.30 5.20 14.47
C ASP A 67 -17.49 4.27 13.56
N ASP A 68 -17.63 4.43 12.24
CA ASP A 68 -16.79 3.73 11.27
C ASP A 68 -15.33 4.17 11.41
N VAL A 69 -14.48 3.27 11.83
CA VAL A 69 -13.05 3.51 12.05
C VAL A 69 -12.24 2.65 11.09
N ASN A 70 -11.24 3.24 10.47
CA ASN A 70 -10.30 2.50 9.65
C ASN A 70 -9.28 1.76 10.55
N THR A 71 -9.57 0.50 10.84
CA THR A 71 -8.78 -0.35 11.73
C THR A 71 -7.36 -0.57 11.21
N ASP A 72 -7.18 -0.67 9.88
CA ASP A 72 -5.85 -0.80 9.26
C ASP A 72 -4.95 0.40 9.61
N SER A 73 -5.50 1.61 9.56
CA SER A 73 -4.76 2.82 9.93
C SER A 73 -4.37 2.84 11.42
N ILE A 74 -5.25 2.33 12.29
CA ILE A 74 -4.95 2.19 13.73
C ILE A 74 -3.84 1.18 13.94
N VAL A 75 -3.87 0.06 13.23
CA VAL A 75 -2.83 -0.98 13.29
C VAL A 75 -1.49 -0.40 12.84
N ASP A 76 -1.44 0.30 11.71
CA ASP A 76 -0.21 0.92 11.18
C ASP A 76 0.42 1.89 12.18
N VAL A 77 -0.38 2.78 12.77
CA VAL A 77 0.07 3.72 13.82
C VAL A 77 0.58 2.97 15.05
N THR A 78 -0.14 1.92 15.46
CA THR A 78 0.23 1.12 16.65
C THR A 78 1.55 0.39 16.44
N VAL A 79 1.76 -0.20 15.25
CA VAL A 79 3.02 -0.88 14.89
C VAL A 79 4.18 0.10 14.96
N ASN A 80 4.05 1.30 14.37
CA ASN A 80 5.08 2.34 14.44
C ASN A 80 5.37 2.75 15.89
N SER A 81 4.33 2.97 16.70
CA SER A 81 4.48 3.33 18.12
C SER A 81 5.18 2.24 18.95
N ILE A 82 5.03 0.98 18.57
CA ILE A 82 5.77 -0.13 19.21
C ILE A 82 7.24 -0.12 18.80
N LEU A 83 7.50 0.07 17.49
CA LEU A 83 8.86 0.05 16.93
C LEU A 83 9.71 1.22 17.44
N GLU A 84 9.14 2.41 17.55
CA GLU A 84 9.81 3.59 18.13
C GLU A 84 10.36 3.36 19.55
N LYS A 85 9.74 2.41 20.30
CA LYS A 85 10.23 2.05 21.66
C LYS A 85 11.38 1.05 21.65
N LEU A 86 11.67 0.44 20.51
CA LEU A 86 12.78 -0.51 20.39
C LEU A 86 14.08 0.22 20.07
N ASP A 87 14.11 0.95 18.95
CA ASP A 87 15.25 1.74 18.51
C ASP A 87 14.83 2.80 17.48
N PRO A 88 15.64 3.88 17.26
CA PRO A 88 15.31 4.95 16.33
C PRO A 88 15.34 4.56 14.84
N HIS A 89 15.84 3.37 14.51
CA HIS A 89 16.03 2.90 13.13
C HIS A 89 14.97 1.89 12.70
N SER A 90 14.20 1.37 13.67
CA SER A 90 13.10 0.45 13.39
C SER A 90 11.86 1.22 12.97
N VAL A 91 11.50 1.13 11.70
CA VAL A 91 10.35 1.82 11.10
C VAL A 91 9.52 0.80 10.32
N TYR A 92 8.22 0.81 10.53
CA TYR A 92 7.27 0.11 9.66
C TYR A 92 6.92 0.99 8.47
N ILE A 93 7.04 0.44 7.29
CA ILE A 93 6.64 1.09 6.04
C ILE A 93 5.37 0.40 5.57
N SER A 94 4.27 1.11 5.54
CA SER A 94 3.00 0.57 5.05
C SER A 94 3.07 0.29 3.54
N GLU A 95 2.17 -0.56 3.04
CA GLU A 95 2.10 -0.87 1.61
C GLU A 95 1.94 0.40 0.75
N LYS A 96 1.13 1.36 1.22
CA LYS A 96 0.92 2.64 0.54
C LYS A 96 2.17 3.52 0.48
N GLU A 97 3.06 3.40 1.46
CA GLU A 97 4.31 4.18 1.52
C GLU A 97 5.46 3.50 0.79
N MET A 98 5.36 2.17 0.57
CA MET A 98 6.41 1.38 -0.04
C MET A 98 6.78 1.89 -1.44
N ASP A 99 5.80 2.29 -2.25
CA ASP A 99 6.04 2.85 -3.59
C ASP A 99 6.86 4.12 -3.50
N ARG A 100 6.52 5.03 -2.57
CA ARG A 100 7.24 6.28 -2.35
C ARG A 100 8.68 6.05 -1.87
N VAL A 101 8.88 5.10 -0.96
CA VAL A 101 10.21 4.72 -0.48
C VAL A 101 11.02 4.11 -1.63
N SER A 102 10.43 3.23 -2.42
CA SER A 102 11.06 2.63 -3.60
C SER A 102 11.45 3.67 -4.64
N GLU A 103 10.59 4.64 -4.94
CA GLU A 103 10.88 5.76 -5.84
C GLU A 103 12.06 6.60 -5.33
N ASN A 104 12.08 6.94 -4.04
CA ASN A 104 13.18 7.69 -3.43
C ASN A 104 14.51 6.94 -3.50
N MET A 105 14.48 5.62 -3.30
CA MET A 105 15.68 4.76 -3.40
C MET A 105 16.17 4.61 -4.84
N LYS A 106 15.27 4.54 -5.81
CA LYS A 106 15.60 4.49 -7.25
C LYS A 106 16.09 5.84 -7.76
N GLY A 107 15.71 6.93 -7.10
CA GLY A 107 16.01 8.29 -7.53
C GLY A 107 15.18 8.76 -8.72
N ASP A 108 14.01 8.19 -8.93
CA ASP A 108 13.05 8.61 -9.95
C ASP A 108 11.60 8.24 -9.55
N PHE A 109 10.64 8.85 -10.22
CA PHE A 109 9.23 8.50 -10.11
C PHE A 109 8.52 8.64 -11.46
N VAL A 110 7.34 8.04 -11.60
CA VAL A 110 6.54 8.17 -12.82
C VAL A 110 5.41 9.18 -12.63
N GLY A 111 5.42 10.23 -13.47
CA GLY A 111 4.43 11.28 -13.38
C GLY A 111 4.56 12.32 -14.50
N ILE A 112 4.02 13.51 -14.25
CA ILE A 112 4.04 14.61 -15.22
C ILE A 112 5.26 15.54 -15.08
N GLY A 113 6.06 15.43 -14.02
CA GLY A 113 7.28 16.21 -13.83
C GLY A 113 7.05 17.69 -13.54
N VAL A 114 6.18 18.02 -12.58
CA VAL A 114 5.95 19.37 -12.06
C VAL A 114 6.23 19.43 -10.57
N ASN A 115 6.84 20.55 -10.14
CA ASN A 115 6.83 20.95 -8.75
C ASN A 115 5.72 21.99 -8.59
N PHE A 116 4.85 21.78 -7.62
CA PHE A 116 3.70 22.64 -7.37
C PHE A 116 3.57 22.95 -5.89
N TYR A 117 2.76 23.93 -5.58
CA TYR A 117 2.23 24.14 -4.23
C TYR A 117 0.73 24.44 -4.31
N ALA A 118 0.01 24.06 -3.29
CA ALA A 118 -1.38 24.43 -3.12
C ALA A 118 -1.45 25.80 -2.43
N TYR A 119 -2.11 26.77 -3.07
CA TYR A 119 -2.32 28.08 -2.51
C TYR A 119 -3.73 28.55 -2.78
N LYS A 120 -4.46 28.92 -1.73
CA LYS A 120 -5.85 29.39 -1.82
C LYS A 120 -6.67 28.51 -2.74
N ASP A 121 -6.80 27.25 -2.39
CA ASP A 121 -7.60 26.25 -3.11
C ASP A 121 -7.19 26.03 -4.57
N THR A 122 -5.97 26.34 -4.96
CA THR A 122 -5.51 26.18 -6.34
C THR A 122 -4.09 25.64 -6.37
N ILE A 123 -3.84 24.70 -7.29
CA ILE A 123 -2.51 24.15 -7.54
C ILE A 123 -1.75 25.08 -8.50
N THR A 124 -0.64 25.58 -8.04
CA THR A 124 0.23 26.47 -8.85
C THR A 124 1.56 25.77 -9.14
N VAL A 125 1.94 25.71 -10.40
CA VAL A 125 3.23 25.16 -10.84
C VAL A 125 4.35 26.13 -10.45
N ILE A 126 5.31 25.64 -9.67
CA ILE A 126 6.53 26.38 -9.30
C ILE A 126 7.57 26.25 -10.41
N LYS A 127 7.83 25.01 -10.81
CA LYS A 127 8.76 24.68 -11.91
C LYS A 127 8.39 23.35 -12.54
N THR A 128 8.74 23.18 -13.78
CA THR A 128 8.72 21.88 -14.48
C THR A 128 10.12 21.29 -14.47
N VAL A 129 10.19 19.95 -14.42
CA VAL A 129 11.47 19.27 -14.60
C VAL A 129 11.92 19.44 -16.04
N LYS A 130 13.15 19.88 -16.24
CA LYS A 130 13.73 20.09 -17.58
C LYS A 130 13.66 18.79 -18.37
N ASP A 131 13.22 18.89 -19.61
CA ASP A 131 13.02 17.77 -20.54
C ASP A 131 11.98 16.72 -20.06
N GLY A 132 11.26 17.01 -18.97
CA GLY A 132 10.19 16.17 -18.45
C GLY A 132 8.88 16.33 -19.23
N PRO A 133 7.89 15.45 -18.93
CA PRO A 133 6.64 15.40 -19.68
C PRO A 133 5.88 16.72 -19.77
N SER A 134 5.76 17.46 -18.66
CA SER A 134 5.07 18.75 -18.63
C SER A 134 5.86 19.86 -19.31
N PHE A 135 7.19 19.85 -19.17
CA PHE A 135 8.07 20.80 -19.87
C PHE A 135 7.90 20.69 -21.38
N LEU A 136 7.93 19.48 -21.93
CA LEU A 136 7.75 19.22 -23.37
C LEU A 136 6.36 19.61 -23.88
N LYS A 137 5.37 19.72 -23.01
CA LYS A 137 4.02 20.18 -23.31
C LYS A 137 3.78 21.67 -23.10
N GLY A 138 4.83 22.42 -22.74
CA GLY A 138 4.77 23.88 -22.60
C GLY A 138 4.05 24.35 -21.34
N ILE A 139 3.99 23.53 -20.29
CA ILE A 139 3.57 23.98 -18.96
C ILE A 139 4.68 24.83 -18.36
N LEU A 140 4.31 26.01 -17.87
CA LEU A 140 5.25 27.03 -17.39
C LEU A 140 5.09 27.28 -15.88
N PRO A 141 6.11 27.79 -15.21
CA PRO A 141 5.99 28.33 -13.87
C PRO A 141 4.88 29.39 -13.79
N GLY A 142 4.06 29.33 -12.73
CA GLY A 142 2.90 30.21 -12.56
C GLY A 142 1.61 29.71 -13.19
N ASP A 143 1.62 28.66 -14.00
CA ASP A 143 0.42 28.01 -14.49
C ASP A 143 -0.35 27.37 -13.32
N ARG A 144 -1.67 27.43 -13.37
CA ARG A 144 -2.56 26.81 -12.40
C ARG A 144 -3.22 25.61 -13.00
N ILE A 145 -3.08 24.45 -12.36
CA ILE A 145 -3.75 23.21 -12.78
C ILE A 145 -5.13 23.21 -12.13
N LEU A 146 -6.15 23.30 -12.97
CA LEU A 146 -7.55 23.36 -12.52
C LEU A 146 -8.19 21.97 -12.47
N MET A 147 -7.83 21.08 -13.40
CA MET A 147 -8.40 19.72 -13.48
C MET A 147 -7.32 18.75 -13.95
N ALA A 148 -7.43 17.50 -13.49
CA ALA A 148 -6.73 16.35 -14.00
C ALA A 148 -7.76 15.28 -14.38
N ASP A 149 -7.85 14.96 -15.65
CA ASP A 149 -8.93 14.17 -16.25
C ASP A 149 -10.32 14.74 -15.86
N ASN A 150 -11.13 14.02 -15.10
CA ASN A 150 -12.44 14.46 -14.64
C ASN A 150 -12.42 15.06 -13.22
N ASP A 151 -11.27 15.05 -12.57
CA ASP A 151 -11.13 15.53 -11.19
C ASP A 151 -10.83 17.02 -11.15
N THR A 152 -11.68 17.78 -10.47
CA THR A 152 -11.45 19.20 -10.19
C THR A 152 -10.41 19.36 -9.10
N LEU A 153 -9.37 20.13 -9.37
CA LEU A 153 -8.23 20.39 -8.47
C LEU A 153 -8.21 21.83 -7.94
N TYR A 154 -9.38 22.47 -7.79
CA TYR A 154 -9.52 23.79 -7.20
C TYR A 154 -10.80 23.86 -6.34
N GLY A 155 -10.89 24.85 -5.47
CA GLY A 155 -12.08 25.14 -4.65
C GLY A 155 -12.31 24.14 -3.50
N LYS A 156 -11.30 23.37 -3.13
CA LYS A 156 -11.31 22.45 -2.00
C LYS A 156 -9.96 22.49 -1.31
N ASP A 157 -9.96 22.27 -0.02
CA ASP A 157 -8.72 22.07 0.73
C ASP A 157 -8.18 20.65 0.44
N PHE A 158 -7.37 20.54 -0.60
CA PHE A 158 -6.77 19.27 -0.98
C PHE A 158 -5.47 19.06 -0.22
N GLN A 159 -5.33 17.90 0.37
CA GLN A 159 -4.03 17.43 0.82
C GLN A 159 -3.12 17.19 -0.40
N SER A 160 -1.85 17.57 -0.28
CA SER A 160 -0.87 17.47 -1.37
C SER A 160 -0.74 16.05 -1.92
N GLU A 161 -0.93 15.05 -1.07
CA GLU A 161 -0.88 13.63 -1.39
C GLU A 161 -1.93 13.23 -2.42
N VAL A 162 -3.18 13.69 -2.26
CA VAL A 162 -4.27 13.43 -3.20
C VAL A 162 -3.97 14.01 -4.58
N ILE A 163 -3.37 15.20 -4.60
CA ILE A 163 -2.96 15.85 -5.86
C ILE A 163 -1.87 15.03 -6.54
N VAL A 164 -0.87 14.59 -5.78
CA VAL A 164 0.24 13.79 -6.28
C VAL A 164 -0.28 12.47 -6.89
N GLU A 165 -1.21 11.80 -6.25
CA GLU A 165 -1.82 10.56 -6.78
C GLU A 165 -2.52 10.77 -8.13
N LYS A 166 -3.20 11.91 -8.33
CA LYS A 166 -3.86 12.25 -9.59
C LYS A 166 -2.86 12.55 -10.72
N LEU A 167 -1.74 13.16 -10.40
CA LEU A 167 -0.73 13.58 -11.37
C LEU A 167 0.29 12.45 -11.67
N LYS A 168 0.58 11.57 -10.72
CA LYS A 168 1.34 10.33 -10.91
C LYS A 168 0.49 9.26 -11.61
N GLY A 169 1.09 8.13 -11.94
CA GLY A 169 0.42 6.97 -12.49
C GLY A 169 1.38 6.07 -13.26
N LYS A 170 0.86 5.07 -13.95
CA LYS A 170 1.68 4.13 -14.72
C LYS A 170 2.37 4.84 -15.89
N GLU A 171 3.61 4.46 -16.16
CA GLU A 171 4.38 4.99 -17.29
C GLU A 171 3.64 4.80 -18.62
N GLY A 172 3.71 5.83 -19.47
CA GLY A 172 3.07 5.81 -20.77
C GLY A 172 1.57 6.15 -20.77
N THR A 173 0.90 6.19 -19.61
CA THR A 173 -0.49 6.65 -19.51
C THR A 173 -0.57 8.17 -19.74
N THR A 174 -1.74 8.66 -20.14
CA THR A 174 -1.95 10.08 -20.41
C THR A 174 -2.92 10.66 -19.40
N VAL A 175 -2.63 11.86 -18.93
CA VAL A 175 -3.54 12.69 -18.12
C VAL A 175 -3.92 13.94 -18.94
N ASN A 176 -5.21 14.29 -18.90
CA ASN A 176 -5.72 15.51 -19.52
C ASN A 176 -5.78 16.60 -18.47
N LEU A 177 -4.95 17.62 -18.61
CA LEU A 177 -4.92 18.75 -17.67
C LEU A 177 -5.67 19.93 -18.24
N LYS A 178 -6.50 20.57 -17.42
CA LYS A 178 -7.04 21.90 -17.69
C LYS A 178 -6.19 22.91 -16.93
N VAL A 179 -5.54 23.79 -17.65
CA VAL A 179 -4.54 24.72 -17.12
C VAL A 179 -4.97 26.16 -17.36
N PHE A 180 -4.84 27.02 -16.34
CA PHE A 180 -5.04 28.45 -16.44
C PHE A 180 -3.70 29.17 -16.35
N ARG A 181 -3.35 29.93 -17.37
CA ARG A 181 -2.15 30.78 -17.42
C ARG A 181 -2.51 32.21 -17.15
N LYS A 182 -2.14 32.69 -15.98
CA LYS A 182 -2.49 34.05 -15.52
C LYS A 182 -1.85 35.13 -16.43
N ALA A 183 -0.62 34.94 -16.88
CA ALA A 183 0.10 35.91 -17.71
C ALA A 183 -0.63 36.22 -19.05
N GLU A 184 -1.33 35.24 -19.59
CA GLU A 184 -2.09 35.36 -20.85
C GLU A 184 -3.61 35.45 -20.61
N ASN A 185 -4.06 35.38 -19.38
CA ASN A 185 -5.46 35.28 -18.98
C ASN A 185 -6.21 34.19 -19.77
N LYS A 186 -5.58 33.05 -19.99
CA LYS A 186 -6.06 32.00 -20.88
C LYS A 186 -6.18 30.65 -20.16
N THR A 187 -7.27 29.97 -20.43
CA THR A 187 -7.46 28.56 -20.03
C THR A 187 -7.30 27.65 -21.27
N PHE A 188 -6.55 26.57 -21.12
CA PHE A 188 -6.34 25.62 -22.19
C PHE A 188 -6.25 24.19 -21.65
N ASN A 189 -6.49 23.21 -22.53
CA ASN A 189 -6.34 21.81 -22.19
C ASN A 189 -5.04 21.28 -22.79
N VAL A 190 -4.33 20.48 -22.03
CA VAL A 190 -3.09 19.84 -22.45
C VAL A 190 -3.07 18.37 -22.07
N LYS A 191 -2.70 17.50 -23.02
CA LYS A 191 -2.53 16.06 -22.77
C LYS A 191 -1.07 15.80 -22.46
N VAL A 192 -0.80 15.33 -21.23
CA VAL A 192 0.55 15.02 -20.79
C VAL A 192 0.66 13.50 -20.64
N LYS A 193 1.60 12.90 -21.37
CA LYS A 193 1.95 11.49 -21.22
C LYS A 193 2.87 11.34 -20.02
N ARG A 194 2.49 10.53 -19.02
CA ARG A 194 3.32 10.26 -17.85
C ARG A 194 4.59 9.53 -18.26
N GLY A 195 5.69 9.94 -17.69
CA GLY A 195 7.01 9.36 -17.95
C GLY A 195 7.88 9.38 -16.70
N VAL A 196 9.05 8.77 -16.81
CA VAL A 196 10.05 8.74 -15.74
C VAL A 196 10.59 10.16 -15.52
N VAL A 197 10.54 10.62 -14.28
CA VAL A 197 10.99 11.93 -13.83
C VAL A 197 12.13 11.72 -12.83
N PRO A 198 13.38 12.11 -13.15
CA PRO A 198 14.51 11.93 -12.25
C PRO A 198 14.41 12.86 -11.04
N LEU A 199 14.66 12.32 -9.87
CA LEU A 199 14.88 13.06 -8.63
C LEU A 199 16.37 13.37 -8.51
N LYS A 200 16.74 14.64 -8.73
CA LYS A 200 18.14 15.03 -8.60
C LYS A 200 18.52 15.11 -7.14
N SER A 201 19.45 14.27 -6.70
CA SER A 201 20.02 14.32 -5.35
C SER A 201 20.85 15.59 -5.11
N VAL A 202 21.41 16.18 -6.19
CA VAL A 202 22.14 17.44 -6.13
C VAL A 202 21.45 18.45 -7.03
N GLU A 203 20.87 19.49 -6.44
CA GLU A 203 20.17 20.56 -7.17
C GLU A 203 21.12 21.65 -7.69
N ALA A 204 22.15 21.97 -6.90
CA ALA A 204 23.14 22.98 -7.24
C ALA A 204 24.50 22.64 -6.62
N PHE A 205 25.55 22.95 -7.33
CA PHE A 205 26.91 22.90 -6.81
C PHE A 205 27.76 24.01 -7.47
N TYR A 206 28.48 24.77 -6.68
CA TYR A 206 29.38 25.80 -7.14
C TYR A 206 30.37 26.23 -6.06
N MET A 207 31.46 26.88 -6.46
CA MET A 207 32.44 27.46 -5.54
C MET A 207 32.00 28.85 -5.12
N LEU A 208 31.83 29.07 -3.81
CA LEU A 208 31.57 30.41 -3.24
C LEU A 208 32.82 31.27 -3.22
N THR A 209 33.94 30.64 -2.88
CA THR A 209 35.29 31.23 -2.91
C THR A 209 36.26 30.20 -3.48
N LYS A 210 37.57 30.50 -3.51
CA LYS A 210 38.58 29.53 -3.96
C LYS A 210 38.61 28.24 -3.12
N ASP A 211 38.22 28.36 -1.83
CA ASP A 211 38.39 27.29 -0.84
C ASP A 211 37.04 26.75 -0.28
N ILE A 212 35.91 27.37 -0.65
CA ILE A 212 34.60 27.03 -0.12
C ILE A 212 33.67 26.62 -1.26
N GLY A 213 33.24 25.37 -1.28
CA GLY A 213 32.23 24.83 -2.18
C GLY A 213 30.83 24.85 -1.53
N TYR A 214 29.81 25.08 -2.34
CA TYR A 214 28.39 24.93 -1.97
C TYR A 214 27.77 23.76 -2.71
N ILE A 215 27.10 22.88 -1.98
CA ILE A 215 26.28 21.80 -2.54
C ILE A 215 24.90 21.87 -1.89
N LYS A 216 23.87 21.83 -2.75
CA LYS A 216 22.48 21.73 -2.31
C LYS A 216 21.88 20.43 -2.80
#